data_132cc53765c89c790686dcb107750091
#
_entry.id   132cc53765c89c790686dcb107750091
#
_cell.length_a   1.000
_cell.length_b   1.000
_cell.length_c   1.000
_cell.angle_alpha   90.00
_cell.angle_beta   90.00
_cell.angle_gamma   90.00
#
_symmetry.space_group_name_H-M   'P 1'
#
loop_
_entity.id
_entity.type
_entity.pdbx_description
1 polymer ?
#
loop_
_entity_poly.entity_id
_entity_poly.type
_entity_poly.pdbx_seq_one_letter_code
_entity_poly.pdbx_strand_id
1 'polypeptide(L)'
;MPAPAKPLGPTEVISPAFERAKAQLFAPFRWGFWWRMAIVALFAGEIGGGGFNIPSGGFPQRTGRGDHLLMLLQGENPLFNPQFLPWIVALLAALVFLFFVYLYFHSVFRFILFDSVIAGRCSIRQTWGNRSSVGTRFFVWLIFYQLILLTALAGLVAFPLYSWWRAGVFQHPEQHLGLLLGQGLVLFLALAVLLMAAAVISLVARDFLLPQMALENLSIGEAWNRFRPQLLAEKGSMTGYILLKVVLNIAVSIALGIVAFIWILVLIVPAIIVGAILVASSAGTHGPALVGVAVVLGCVGFALLVLWFFVFMLLWVPAAVFFQSYALYYFGSRYPALAALLWPDSQSAPPLTQSGPDLPPIPTPA
;
A
#
# COMPACT_ATOMS: atom_id res chain seq x y z
N MET A 1 -15.52 21.17 12.73
CA MET A 1 -14.43 21.48 13.70
C MET A 1 -13.75 22.78 13.23
N PRO A 2 -13.43 23.71 14.12
CA PRO A 2 -12.70 24.92 13.73
C PRO A 2 -11.27 24.56 13.27
N ALA A 3 -10.70 25.41 12.41
CA ALA A 3 -9.32 25.24 11.97
C ALA A 3 -8.36 25.36 13.19
N PRO A 4 -7.34 24.54 13.27
CA PRO A 4 -6.38 24.63 14.36
C PRO A 4 -5.56 25.91 14.24
N ALA A 5 -5.38 26.64 15.34
CA ALA A 5 -4.58 27.86 15.39
C ALA A 5 -3.06 27.60 15.27
N LYS A 6 -2.64 26.35 15.46
CA LYS A 6 -1.23 25.91 15.33
C LYS A 6 -1.17 24.63 14.53
N PRO A 7 -0.04 24.32 13.85
CA PRO A 7 0.17 23.03 13.21
C PRO A 7 -0.02 21.89 14.20
N LEU A 8 -0.89 20.92 13.86
CA LEU A 8 -1.19 19.78 14.73
C LEU A 8 0.03 18.86 14.86
N GLY A 9 0.29 18.41 16.08
CA GLY A 9 1.28 17.38 16.36
C GLY A 9 0.86 16.00 15.83
N PRO A 10 1.80 15.06 15.59
CA PRO A 10 1.48 13.74 15.06
C PRO A 10 0.45 12.96 15.90
N THR A 11 0.50 13.07 17.22
CA THR A 11 -0.44 12.41 18.15
C THR A 11 -1.81 13.08 18.19
N GLU A 12 -1.86 14.40 18.04
CA GLU A 12 -3.10 15.18 18.09
C GLU A 12 -4.03 14.88 16.91
N VAL A 13 -3.46 14.42 15.80
CA VAL A 13 -4.19 14.09 14.56
C VAL A 13 -4.93 12.76 14.63
N ILE A 14 -4.57 11.86 15.57
CA ILE A 14 -5.16 10.51 15.66
C ILE A 14 -6.67 10.59 15.88
N SER A 15 -7.11 11.36 16.88
CA SER A 15 -8.54 11.46 17.23
C SER A 15 -9.40 12.05 16.09
N PRO A 16 -9.06 13.21 15.49
CA PRO A 16 -9.86 13.74 14.38
C PRO A 16 -9.85 12.85 13.14
N ALA A 17 -8.74 12.15 12.87
CA ALA A 17 -8.67 11.19 11.77
C ALA A 17 -9.58 9.98 12.00
N PHE A 18 -9.62 9.46 13.22
CA PHE A 18 -10.48 8.35 13.61
C PHE A 18 -11.97 8.73 13.55
N GLU A 19 -12.34 9.89 14.12
CA GLU A 19 -13.72 10.37 14.08
C GLU A 19 -14.20 10.62 12.64
N ARG A 20 -13.34 11.14 11.77
CA ARG A 20 -13.65 11.29 10.34
C ARG A 20 -13.88 9.95 9.67
N ALA A 21 -12.99 9.00 9.87
CA ALA A 21 -13.13 7.65 9.30
C ALA A 21 -14.42 6.98 9.77
N LYS A 22 -14.72 7.07 11.07
CA LYS A 22 -15.96 6.58 11.67
C LYS A 22 -17.20 7.23 11.07
N ALA A 23 -17.22 8.57 10.99
CA ALA A 23 -18.33 9.32 10.43
C ALA A 23 -18.58 8.98 8.95
N GLN A 24 -17.52 8.86 8.14
CA GLN A 24 -17.66 8.55 6.71
C GLN A 24 -18.13 7.13 6.43
N LEU A 25 -17.72 6.17 7.25
CA LEU A 25 -18.00 4.76 7.02
C LEU A 25 -19.30 4.29 7.68
N PHE A 26 -19.64 4.83 8.86
CA PHE A 26 -20.72 4.31 9.70
C PHE A 26 -21.89 5.28 9.91
N ALA A 27 -21.73 6.56 9.56
CA ALA A 27 -22.79 7.55 9.79
C ALA A 27 -23.12 8.38 8.53
N PRO A 28 -24.06 7.95 7.68
CA PRO A 28 -24.80 6.69 7.65
C PRO A 28 -24.01 5.56 6.97
N PHE A 29 -24.26 4.32 7.39
CA PHE A 29 -23.68 3.15 6.72
C PHE A 29 -24.25 3.02 5.30
N ARG A 30 -23.37 3.00 4.30
CA ARG A 30 -23.72 2.91 2.87
C ARG A 30 -22.91 1.81 2.21
N TRP A 31 -23.52 0.65 1.96
CA TRP A 31 -22.86 -0.49 1.31
C TRP A 31 -22.20 -0.12 -0.02
N GLY A 32 -22.90 0.69 -0.85
CA GLY A 32 -22.35 1.17 -2.13
C GLY A 32 -21.08 2.02 -2.00
N PHE A 33 -20.88 2.70 -0.86
CA PHE A 33 -19.65 3.42 -0.56
C PHE A 33 -18.51 2.45 -0.15
N TRP A 34 -18.83 1.48 0.70
CA TRP A 34 -17.87 0.52 1.23
C TRP A 34 -17.19 -0.30 0.12
N TRP A 35 -17.96 -0.93 -0.76
CA TRP A 35 -17.36 -1.77 -1.80
C TRP A 35 -16.58 -0.96 -2.85
N ARG A 36 -17.03 0.26 -3.20
CA ARG A 36 -16.28 1.17 -4.07
C ARG A 36 -14.97 1.61 -3.42
N MET A 37 -15.02 1.94 -2.13
CA MET A 37 -13.83 2.30 -1.37
C MET A 37 -12.86 1.11 -1.24
N ALA A 38 -13.36 -0.13 -1.09
CA ALA A 38 -12.54 -1.33 -1.08
C ALA A 38 -11.76 -1.50 -2.40
N ILE A 39 -12.43 -1.32 -3.54
CA ILE A 39 -11.78 -1.35 -4.86
C ILE A 39 -10.73 -0.22 -4.96
N VAL A 40 -11.09 0.98 -4.56
CA VAL A 40 -10.16 2.13 -4.59
C VAL A 40 -8.95 1.87 -3.71
N ALA A 41 -9.14 1.38 -2.49
CA ALA A 41 -8.05 1.05 -1.56
C ALA A 41 -7.15 -0.09 -2.08
N LEU A 42 -7.74 -1.09 -2.76
CA LEU A 42 -6.99 -2.18 -3.39
C LEU A 42 -6.03 -1.65 -4.46
N PHE A 43 -6.57 -0.92 -5.44
CA PHE A 43 -5.75 -0.40 -6.54
C PHE A 43 -4.83 0.75 -6.08
N ALA A 44 -5.20 1.53 -5.07
CA ALA A 44 -4.30 2.49 -4.43
C ALA A 44 -3.17 1.84 -3.62
N GLY A 45 -3.18 0.50 -3.42
CA GLY A 45 -2.16 -0.22 -2.67
C GLY A 45 -2.20 0.03 -1.16
N GLU A 46 -3.38 0.31 -0.61
CA GLU A 46 -3.56 0.49 0.84
C GLU A 46 -3.98 -0.81 1.55
N ILE A 47 -4.32 -1.86 0.81
CA ILE A 47 -4.66 -3.17 1.37
C ILE A 47 -3.38 -3.94 1.68
N GLY A 48 -3.23 -4.39 2.92
CA GLY A 48 -2.07 -5.18 3.37
C GLY A 48 -1.04 -4.41 4.19
N GLY A 49 -1.31 -3.18 4.60
CA GLY A 49 -0.43 -2.46 5.53
C GLY A 49 -0.06 -1.04 5.13
N GLY A 50 -1.05 -0.19 4.80
CA GLY A 50 -0.90 1.28 4.83
C GLY A 50 0.37 1.85 4.17
N GLY A 51 0.75 1.35 3.00
CA GLY A 51 1.82 1.94 2.19
C GLY A 51 3.24 1.48 2.43
N PHE A 52 3.45 0.56 3.34
CA PHE A 52 4.65 -0.26 3.34
C PHE A 52 4.33 -1.55 2.60
N ASN A 53 4.30 -1.52 1.26
CA ASN A 53 4.37 -2.73 0.46
C ASN A 53 5.80 -3.31 0.59
N ILE A 54 6.08 -3.91 1.73
CA ILE A 54 7.09 -4.95 1.78
C ILE A 54 6.42 -6.12 1.06
N PRO A 55 6.97 -6.61 -0.05
CA PRO A 55 6.51 -7.85 -0.61
C PRO A 55 6.75 -8.92 0.46
N SER A 56 5.69 -9.22 1.24
CA SER A 56 5.64 -10.41 2.07
C SER A 56 5.46 -11.61 1.13
N GLY A 57 6.45 -11.81 0.27
CA GLY A 57 6.67 -13.09 -0.34
C GLY A 57 6.99 -14.03 0.79
N GLY A 58 5.98 -14.74 1.29
CA GLY A 58 6.20 -15.88 2.13
C GLY A 58 7.16 -16.77 1.38
N PHE A 59 8.40 -16.87 1.86
CA PHE A 59 9.29 -17.89 1.40
C PHE A 59 8.58 -19.20 1.66
N PRO A 60 8.25 -20.00 0.63
CA PRO A 60 7.76 -21.34 0.88
C PRO A 60 8.84 -22.03 1.69
N GLN A 61 8.54 -22.38 2.95
CA GLN A 61 9.37 -23.24 3.74
C GLN A 61 9.42 -24.58 3.02
N ARG A 62 10.40 -24.72 2.15
CA ARG A 62 10.72 -26.01 1.54
C ARG A 62 11.38 -26.88 2.59
N THR A 63 10.56 -27.63 3.30
CA THR A 63 11.00 -28.85 3.97
C THR A 63 11.48 -29.83 2.91
N GLY A 64 12.79 -30.04 2.87
CA GLY A 64 13.44 -31.21 2.33
C GLY A 64 13.28 -31.50 0.84
N ARG A 65 14.31 -31.25 0.11
CA ARG A 65 14.81 -31.90 -1.11
C ARG A 65 15.52 -30.92 -2.02
N GLY A 66 16.75 -30.53 -1.63
CA GLY A 66 17.67 -29.75 -2.48
C GLY A 66 18.01 -30.45 -3.82
N ASP A 67 17.73 -31.74 -3.93
CA ASP A 67 18.06 -32.53 -5.11
C ASP A 67 17.18 -32.22 -6.33
N HIS A 68 15.93 -31.78 -6.15
CA HIS A 68 15.06 -31.44 -7.28
C HIS A 68 15.45 -30.15 -8.01
N LEU A 69 16.01 -29.17 -7.32
CA LEU A 69 16.45 -27.93 -7.99
C LEU A 69 17.71 -28.17 -8.83
N LEU A 70 18.63 -29.01 -8.34
CA LEU A 70 19.82 -29.43 -9.09
C LEU A 70 19.45 -30.36 -10.25
N MET A 71 18.47 -31.27 -10.10
CA MET A 71 17.93 -32.04 -11.21
C MET A 71 17.20 -31.20 -12.26
N LEU A 72 16.53 -30.12 -11.85
CA LEU A 72 15.92 -29.16 -12.79
C LEU A 72 16.98 -28.35 -13.55
N LEU A 73 18.20 -28.21 -13.02
CA LEU A 73 19.29 -27.50 -13.65
C LEU A 73 20.22 -28.44 -14.47
N GLN A 74 20.22 -29.75 -14.23
CA GLN A 74 21.08 -30.72 -14.88
C GLN A 74 20.39 -31.67 -15.86
N GLY A 75 19.06 -31.81 -15.79
CA GLY A 75 18.27 -32.56 -16.77
C GLY A 75 17.89 -31.72 -17.96
N GLU A 76 17.51 -32.34 -19.08
CA GLU A 76 16.87 -31.65 -20.21
C GLU A 76 15.64 -30.90 -19.71
N ASN A 77 15.83 -29.65 -19.28
CA ASN A 77 14.78 -28.83 -18.72
C ASN A 77 13.73 -28.59 -19.80
N PRO A 78 12.50 -29.06 -19.66
CA PRO A 78 11.44 -28.78 -20.61
C PRO A 78 11.23 -27.26 -20.80
N LEU A 79 11.65 -26.43 -19.84
CA LEU A 79 11.61 -24.95 -19.92
C LEU A 79 12.61 -24.37 -20.92
N PHE A 80 13.74 -25.06 -21.21
CA PHE A 80 14.73 -24.63 -22.22
C PHE A 80 14.55 -25.35 -23.57
N ASN A 81 13.50 -26.18 -23.71
CA ASN A 81 13.14 -26.70 -25.01
C ASN A 81 12.79 -25.51 -25.95
N PRO A 82 13.44 -25.39 -27.14
CA PRO A 82 13.19 -24.29 -28.09
C PRO A 82 11.73 -24.11 -28.45
N GLN A 83 10.91 -25.15 -28.34
CA GLN A 83 9.47 -25.08 -28.59
C GLN A 83 8.69 -24.27 -27.54
N PHE A 84 9.15 -24.21 -26.28
CA PHE A 84 8.49 -23.46 -25.20
C PHE A 84 9.05 -22.03 -25.05
N LEU A 85 10.22 -21.73 -25.62
CA LEU A 85 10.84 -20.40 -25.52
C LEU A 85 9.89 -19.26 -25.98
N PRO A 86 9.20 -19.33 -27.12
CA PRO A 86 8.27 -18.27 -27.52
C PRO A 86 7.10 -18.07 -26.54
N TRP A 87 6.60 -19.16 -25.92
CA TRP A 87 5.55 -19.07 -24.92
C TRP A 87 6.05 -18.46 -23.61
N ILE A 88 7.27 -18.75 -23.20
CA ILE A 88 7.89 -18.14 -22.01
C ILE A 88 8.11 -16.65 -22.25
N VAL A 89 8.63 -16.27 -23.43
CA VAL A 89 8.81 -14.86 -23.79
C VAL A 89 7.48 -14.13 -23.87
N ALA A 90 6.45 -14.74 -24.47
CA ALA A 90 5.11 -14.17 -24.53
C ALA A 90 4.49 -13.98 -23.14
N LEU A 91 4.64 -14.97 -22.24
CA LEU A 91 4.18 -14.88 -20.86
C LEU A 91 4.91 -13.76 -20.09
N LEU A 92 6.23 -13.68 -20.25
CA LEU A 92 7.03 -12.61 -19.62
C LEU A 92 6.62 -11.23 -20.13
N ALA A 93 6.44 -11.07 -21.44
CA ALA A 93 5.97 -9.83 -22.04
C ALA A 93 4.56 -9.46 -21.51
N ALA A 94 3.66 -10.43 -21.41
CA ALA A 94 2.32 -10.22 -20.84
C ALA A 94 2.38 -9.80 -19.36
N LEU A 95 3.24 -10.41 -18.56
CA LEU A 95 3.43 -10.04 -17.16
C LEU A 95 3.99 -8.62 -17.02
N VAL A 96 4.98 -8.26 -17.84
CA VAL A 96 5.54 -6.89 -17.87
C VAL A 96 4.45 -5.89 -18.29
N PHE A 97 3.66 -6.19 -19.31
CA PHE A 97 2.54 -5.34 -19.73
C PHE A 97 1.52 -5.16 -18.61
N LEU A 98 1.10 -6.25 -17.96
CA LEU A 98 0.16 -6.20 -16.83
C LEU A 98 0.72 -5.41 -15.65
N PHE A 99 2.03 -5.49 -15.39
CA PHE A 99 2.68 -4.71 -14.37
C PHE A 99 2.59 -3.20 -14.65
N PHE A 100 2.83 -2.74 -15.90
CA PHE A 100 2.67 -1.34 -16.26
C PHE A 100 1.21 -0.88 -16.18
N VAL A 101 0.27 -1.72 -16.61
CA VAL A 101 -1.17 -1.45 -16.46
C VAL A 101 -1.52 -1.30 -14.98
N TYR A 102 -1.06 -2.21 -14.11
CA TYR A 102 -1.27 -2.12 -12.68
C TYR A 102 -0.68 -0.83 -12.08
N LEU A 103 0.55 -0.45 -12.45
CA LEU A 103 1.19 0.80 -11.99
C LEU A 103 0.39 2.04 -12.40
N TYR A 104 -0.17 2.04 -13.61
CA TYR A 104 -1.02 3.14 -14.08
C TYR A 104 -2.31 3.25 -13.25
N PHE A 105 -3.01 2.12 -13.04
CA PHE A 105 -4.19 2.08 -12.17
C PHE A 105 -3.83 2.52 -10.75
N HIS A 106 -2.77 1.97 -10.19
CA HIS A 106 -2.27 2.34 -8.87
C HIS A 106 -2.05 3.85 -8.73
N SER A 107 -1.44 4.48 -9.72
CA SER A 107 -1.22 5.91 -9.76
C SER A 107 -2.52 6.71 -9.72
N VAL A 108 -3.47 6.42 -10.61
CA VAL A 108 -4.73 7.17 -10.72
C VAL A 108 -5.63 6.93 -9.49
N PHE A 109 -5.71 5.67 -9.03
CA PHE A 109 -6.54 5.32 -7.87
C PHE A 109 -6.08 5.96 -6.56
N ARG A 110 -4.82 6.33 -6.41
CA ARG A 110 -4.35 7.14 -5.27
C ARG A 110 -5.01 8.52 -5.22
N PHE A 111 -5.15 9.18 -6.36
CA PHE A 111 -5.86 10.47 -6.43
C PHE A 111 -7.36 10.29 -6.19
N ILE A 112 -7.95 9.18 -6.67
CA ILE A 112 -9.36 8.86 -6.40
C ILE A 112 -9.58 8.63 -4.90
N LEU A 113 -8.66 7.94 -4.22
CA LEU A 113 -8.71 7.74 -2.77
C LEU A 113 -8.66 9.08 -2.03
N PHE A 114 -7.71 9.94 -2.39
CA PHE A 114 -7.58 11.29 -1.83
C PHE A 114 -8.88 12.09 -1.96
N ASP A 115 -9.42 12.21 -3.17
CA ASP A 115 -10.65 12.96 -3.42
C ASP A 115 -11.87 12.32 -2.71
N SER A 116 -11.94 10.98 -2.66
CA SER A 116 -13.05 10.27 -2.01
C SER A 116 -13.08 10.49 -0.51
N VAL A 117 -11.91 10.54 0.15
CA VAL A 117 -11.81 10.80 1.59
C VAL A 117 -12.09 12.27 1.91
N ILE A 118 -11.69 13.21 1.06
CA ILE A 118 -12.03 14.63 1.24
C ILE A 118 -13.54 14.86 1.04
N ALA A 119 -14.11 14.33 -0.05
CA ALA A 119 -15.50 14.58 -0.41
C ALA A 119 -16.52 13.75 0.41
N GLY A 120 -16.07 12.71 1.14
CA GLY A 120 -16.96 11.76 1.84
C GLY A 120 -17.88 10.96 0.90
N ARG A 121 -17.55 10.91 -0.40
CA ARG A 121 -18.28 10.19 -1.46
C ARG A 121 -17.30 9.64 -2.50
N CYS A 122 -17.58 8.44 -2.99
CA CYS A 122 -16.72 7.78 -3.97
C CYS A 122 -17.42 7.73 -5.34
N SER A 123 -16.91 8.50 -6.31
CA SER A 123 -17.37 8.52 -7.70
C SER A 123 -16.18 8.20 -8.64
N ILE A 124 -15.88 6.91 -8.82
CA ILE A 124 -14.69 6.45 -9.54
C ILE A 124 -14.63 7.05 -10.96
N ARG A 125 -15.72 6.93 -11.73
CA ARG A 125 -15.76 7.35 -13.13
C ARG A 125 -15.52 8.86 -13.34
N GLN A 126 -16.16 9.69 -12.52
CA GLN A 126 -16.02 11.14 -12.60
C GLN A 126 -14.63 11.60 -12.17
N THR A 127 -14.14 11.07 -11.06
CA THR A 127 -12.82 11.42 -10.53
C THR A 127 -11.70 10.92 -11.44
N TRP A 128 -11.88 9.76 -12.08
CA TRP A 128 -10.93 9.26 -13.09
C TRP A 128 -10.74 10.25 -14.23
N GLY A 129 -11.82 10.75 -14.83
CA GLY A 129 -11.75 11.75 -15.92
C GLY A 129 -10.99 13.01 -15.50
N ASN A 130 -11.22 13.49 -14.27
CA ASN A 130 -10.62 14.73 -13.78
C ASN A 130 -9.15 14.56 -13.34
N ARG A 131 -8.74 13.35 -12.92
CA ARG A 131 -7.42 13.10 -12.31
C ARG A 131 -6.46 12.30 -13.19
N SER A 132 -6.89 11.84 -14.35
CA SER A 132 -6.04 11.02 -15.24
C SER A 132 -4.76 11.74 -15.66
N SER A 133 -4.79 13.04 -15.95
CA SER A 133 -3.61 13.82 -16.36
C SER A 133 -2.56 13.92 -15.26
N VAL A 134 -2.99 14.23 -14.02
CA VAL A 134 -2.09 14.29 -12.85
C VAL A 134 -1.61 12.89 -12.48
N GLY A 135 -2.51 11.89 -12.57
CA GLY A 135 -2.20 10.49 -12.38
C GLY A 135 -1.12 10.00 -13.35
N THR A 136 -1.16 10.41 -14.63
CA THR A 136 -0.12 10.06 -15.62
C THR A 136 1.24 10.66 -15.26
N ARG A 137 1.29 11.90 -14.76
CA ARG A 137 2.56 12.49 -14.29
C ARG A 137 3.14 11.73 -13.10
N PHE A 138 2.29 11.33 -12.16
CA PHE A 138 2.69 10.51 -11.02
C PHE A 138 3.12 9.10 -11.45
N PHE A 139 2.44 8.50 -12.44
CA PHE A 139 2.80 7.22 -13.05
C PHE A 139 4.21 7.23 -13.65
N VAL A 140 4.54 8.27 -14.44
CA VAL A 140 5.89 8.41 -15.00
C VAL A 140 6.95 8.45 -13.90
N TRP A 141 6.69 9.22 -12.84
CA TRP A 141 7.60 9.24 -11.69
C TRP A 141 7.72 7.86 -11.01
N LEU A 142 6.59 7.13 -10.85
CA LEU A 142 6.62 5.78 -10.29
C LEU A 142 7.49 4.82 -11.11
N ILE A 143 7.45 4.90 -12.44
CA ILE A 143 8.31 4.09 -13.31
C ILE A 143 9.79 4.40 -13.02
N PHE A 144 10.18 5.67 -13.01
CA PHE A 144 11.56 6.04 -12.70
C PHE A 144 11.97 5.61 -11.31
N TYR A 145 11.10 5.80 -10.33
CA TYR A 145 11.34 5.36 -8.96
C TYR A 145 11.55 3.83 -8.86
N GLN A 146 10.68 3.05 -9.51
CA GLN A 146 10.79 1.59 -9.53
C GLN A 146 12.04 1.12 -10.28
N LEU A 147 12.40 1.78 -11.37
CA LEU A 147 13.62 1.47 -12.12
C LEU A 147 14.87 1.71 -11.28
N ILE A 148 14.96 2.84 -10.59
CA ILE A 148 16.08 3.16 -9.69
C ILE A 148 16.13 2.13 -8.55
N LEU A 149 15.00 1.81 -7.92
CA LEU A 149 14.94 0.83 -6.84
C LEU A 149 15.35 -0.57 -7.32
N LEU A 150 14.86 -0.99 -8.48
CA LEU A 150 15.20 -2.29 -9.07
C LEU A 150 16.70 -2.37 -9.41
N THR A 151 17.27 -1.30 -9.98
CA THR A 151 18.70 -1.24 -10.30
C THR A 151 19.56 -1.28 -9.03
N ALA A 152 19.17 -0.54 -7.99
CA ALA A 152 19.85 -0.55 -6.69
C ALA A 152 19.76 -1.94 -6.04
N LEU A 153 18.58 -2.57 -6.07
CA LEU A 153 18.37 -3.92 -5.56
C LEU A 153 19.20 -4.96 -6.32
N ALA A 154 19.18 -4.90 -7.67
CA ALA A 154 19.94 -5.79 -8.51
C ALA A 154 21.45 -5.66 -8.25
N GLY A 155 21.99 -4.44 -8.18
CA GLY A 155 23.39 -4.20 -7.86
C GLY A 155 23.79 -4.70 -6.48
N LEU A 156 22.91 -4.48 -5.47
CA LEU A 156 23.15 -4.91 -4.10
C LEU A 156 23.19 -6.43 -3.95
N VAL A 157 22.36 -7.15 -4.70
CA VAL A 157 22.29 -8.62 -4.68
C VAL A 157 23.36 -9.24 -5.61
N ALA A 158 23.64 -8.63 -6.75
CA ALA A 158 24.60 -9.16 -7.73
C ALA A 158 26.03 -9.25 -7.17
N PHE A 159 26.42 -8.27 -6.34
CA PHE A 159 27.77 -8.24 -5.78
C PHE A 159 28.09 -9.45 -4.90
N PRO A 160 27.32 -9.79 -3.85
CA PRO A 160 27.59 -11.00 -3.05
C PRO A 160 27.39 -12.29 -3.85
N LEU A 161 26.41 -12.37 -4.76
CA LEU A 161 26.22 -13.54 -5.61
C LEU A 161 27.45 -13.80 -6.48
N TYR A 162 28.02 -12.76 -7.08
CA TYR A 162 29.25 -12.88 -7.87
C TYR A 162 30.44 -13.32 -7.02
N SER A 163 30.60 -12.77 -5.81
CA SER A 163 31.67 -13.15 -4.89
C SER A 163 31.53 -14.61 -4.43
N TRP A 164 30.31 -15.07 -4.12
CA TRP A 164 30.05 -16.47 -3.76
C TRP A 164 30.29 -17.43 -4.91
N TRP A 165 29.94 -17.02 -6.13
CA TRP A 165 30.20 -17.82 -7.31
C TRP A 165 31.71 -17.97 -7.53
N ARG A 166 32.50 -16.89 -7.44
CA ARG A 166 33.97 -16.93 -7.58
C ARG A 166 34.66 -17.72 -6.47
N ALA A 167 34.13 -17.69 -5.26
CA ALA A 167 34.68 -18.42 -4.12
C ALA A 167 34.32 -19.91 -4.10
N GLY A 168 33.46 -20.39 -5.03
CA GLY A 168 33.02 -21.79 -5.06
C GLY A 168 32.03 -22.14 -3.93
N VAL A 169 31.42 -21.16 -3.30
CA VAL A 169 30.48 -21.34 -2.17
C VAL A 169 29.32 -22.27 -2.53
N PHE A 170 28.86 -22.23 -3.78
CA PHE A 170 27.76 -23.07 -4.24
C PHE A 170 28.14 -24.56 -4.37
N GLN A 171 29.45 -24.87 -4.47
CA GLN A 171 29.95 -26.25 -4.56
C GLN A 171 30.25 -26.84 -3.18
N HIS A 172 30.78 -26.04 -2.25
CA HIS A 172 31.16 -26.45 -0.90
C HIS A 172 30.73 -25.43 0.14
N PRO A 173 29.41 -25.26 0.39
CA PRO A 173 28.88 -24.24 1.31
C PRO A 173 29.39 -24.40 2.74
N GLU A 174 29.64 -25.62 3.18
CA GLU A 174 30.15 -25.94 4.51
C GLU A 174 31.55 -25.38 4.79
N GLN A 175 32.39 -25.24 3.75
CA GLN A 175 33.76 -24.69 3.87
C GLN A 175 33.76 -23.15 3.93
N HIS A 176 32.68 -22.51 3.53
CA HIS A 176 32.55 -21.06 3.40
C HIS A 176 31.50 -20.43 4.33
N LEU A 177 31.14 -21.12 5.43
CA LEU A 177 30.10 -20.64 6.37
C LEU A 177 30.37 -19.24 6.90
N GLY A 178 31.65 -18.89 7.20
CA GLY A 178 32.01 -17.55 7.65
C GLY A 178 31.74 -16.46 6.61
N LEU A 179 32.04 -16.77 5.34
CA LEU A 179 31.78 -15.86 4.22
C LEU A 179 30.27 -15.68 4.00
N LEU A 180 29.52 -16.79 4.01
CA LEU A 180 28.06 -16.80 3.87
C LEU A 180 27.36 -15.99 4.96
N LEU A 181 27.72 -16.25 6.22
CA LEU A 181 27.13 -15.54 7.36
C LEU A 181 27.53 -14.07 7.37
N GLY A 182 28.80 -13.75 7.13
CA GLY A 182 29.29 -12.38 7.14
C GLY A 182 28.69 -11.54 6.01
N GLN A 183 28.79 -11.99 4.76
CA GLN A 183 28.22 -11.28 3.61
C GLN A 183 26.69 -11.34 3.60
N GLY A 184 26.09 -12.44 4.07
CA GLY A 184 24.64 -12.56 4.21
C GLY A 184 24.08 -11.54 5.20
N LEU A 185 24.73 -11.33 6.35
CA LEU A 185 24.35 -10.31 7.32
C LEU A 185 24.49 -8.89 6.74
N VAL A 186 25.61 -8.61 6.06
CA VAL A 186 25.80 -7.29 5.40
C VAL A 186 24.74 -7.05 4.34
N LEU A 187 24.45 -8.05 3.51
CA LEU A 187 23.39 -7.98 2.50
C LEU A 187 22.03 -7.73 3.15
N PHE A 188 21.69 -8.45 4.20
CA PHE A 188 20.43 -8.27 4.94
C PHE A 188 20.30 -6.84 5.50
N LEU A 189 21.33 -6.31 6.15
CA LEU A 189 21.32 -4.95 6.69
C LEU A 189 21.23 -3.90 5.57
N ALA A 190 21.98 -4.09 4.48
CA ALA A 190 21.95 -3.17 3.34
C ALA A 190 20.58 -3.18 2.64
N LEU A 191 19.96 -4.36 2.48
CA LEU A 191 18.57 -4.50 1.99
C LEU A 191 17.57 -3.81 2.92
N ALA A 192 17.71 -3.99 4.24
CA ALA A 192 16.82 -3.36 5.21
C ALA A 192 16.90 -1.82 5.12
N VAL A 193 18.11 -1.26 5.00
CA VAL A 193 18.32 0.19 4.82
C VAL A 193 17.74 0.67 3.50
N LEU A 194 17.98 -0.04 2.38
CA LEU A 194 17.45 0.31 1.07
C LEU A 194 15.91 0.31 1.07
N LEU A 195 15.29 -0.74 1.60
CA LEU A 195 13.84 -0.87 1.68
C LEU A 195 13.22 0.18 2.63
N MET A 196 13.89 0.48 3.73
CA MET A 196 13.46 1.55 4.65
C MET A 196 13.50 2.92 3.96
N ALA A 197 14.58 3.25 3.26
CA ALA A 197 14.69 4.48 2.49
C ALA A 197 13.61 4.57 1.40
N ALA A 198 13.40 3.48 0.67
CA ALA A 198 12.35 3.38 -0.35
C ALA A 198 10.96 3.57 0.26
N ALA A 199 10.67 2.97 1.41
CA ALA A 199 9.41 3.13 2.10
C ALA A 199 9.17 4.58 2.54
N VAL A 200 10.18 5.26 3.09
CA VAL A 200 10.08 6.68 3.48
C VAL A 200 9.84 7.57 2.28
N ILE A 201 10.57 7.39 1.17
CA ILE A 201 10.37 8.16 -0.07
C ILE A 201 8.94 7.98 -0.59
N SER A 202 8.48 6.74 -0.64
CA SER A 202 7.11 6.39 -1.07
C SER A 202 6.04 7.01 -0.17
N LEU A 203 6.26 7.00 1.15
CA LEU A 203 5.38 7.62 2.15
C LEU A 203 5.31 9.15 1.94
N VAL A 204 6.47 9.81 1.82
CA VAL A 204 6.53 11.26 1.59
C VAL A 204 5.83 11.65 0.28
N ALA A 205 6.09 10.91 -0.80
CA ALA A 205 5.45 11.17 -2.08
C ALA A 205 3.92 11.08 -1.99
N ARG A 206 3.42 10.08 -1.28
CA ARG A 206 1.99 9.83 -1.14
C ARG A 206 1.27 10.81 -0.20
N ASP A 207 1.88 11.09 0.95
CA ASP A 207 1.19 11.82 2.02
C ASP A 207 1.34 13.35 1.87
N PHE A 208 2.43 13.83 1.25
CA PHE A 208 2.75 15.25 1.16
C PHE A 208 2.79 15.80 -0.27
N LEU A 209 3.36 15.05 -1.23
CA LEU A 209 3.47 15.54 -2.60
C LEU A 209 2.17 15.34 -3.39
N LEU A 210 1.51 14.18 -3.23
CA LEU A 210 0.27 13.86 -3.92
C LEU A 210 -0.85 14.89 -3.65
N PRO A 211 -1.13 15.34 -2.41
CA PRO A 211 -2.11 16.41 -2.17
C PRO A 211 -1.79 17.71 -2.88
N GLN A 212 -0.53 18.13 -2.94
CA GLN A 212 -0.10 19.33 -3.66
C GLN A 212 -0.31 19.18 -5.17
N MET A 213 0.07 18.03 -5.74
CA MET A 213 -0.19 17.72 -7.14
C MET A 213 -1.69 17.72 -7.45
N ALA A 214 -2.50 17.17 -6.55
CA ALA A 214 -3.95 17.07 -6.73
C ALA A 214 -4.65 18.44 -6.71
N LEU A 215 -4.24 19.33 -5.82
CA LEU A 215 -4.91 20.63 -5.60
C LEU A 215 -4.44 21.70 -6.57
N GLU A 216 -3.15 21.74 -6.88
CA GLU A 216 -2.55 22.79 -7.70
C GLU A 216 -2.11 22.30 -9.09
N ASN A 217 -2.39 21.05 -9.45
CA ASN A 217 -2.01 20.44 -10.74
C ASN A 217 -0.50 20.49 -11.03
N LEU A 218 0.34 20.44 -9.98
CA LEU A 218 1.78 20.51 -10.06
C LEU A 218 2.41 19.22 -10.60
N SER A 219 3.64 19.34 -11.10
CA SER A 219 4.53 18.20 -11.28
C SER A 219 5.11 17.76 -9.93
N ILE A 220 5.60 16.52 -9.84
CA ILE A 220 6.19 16.02 -8.59
C ILE A 220 7.45 16.80 -8.17
N GLY A 221 8.24 17.29 -9.14
CA GLY A 221 9.41 18.11 -8.86
C GLY A 221 9.05 19.47 -8.25
N GLU A 222 8.00 20.13 -8.77
CA GLU A 222 7.48 21.37 -8.21
C GLU A 222 6.91 21.18 -6.81
N ALA A 223 6.12 20.10 -6.61
CA ALA A 223 5.60 19.73 -5.30
C ALA A 223 6.73 19.46 -4.29
N TRP A 224 7.82 18.79 -4.72
CA TRP A 224 9.00 18.55 -3.89
C TRP A 224 9.71 19.88 -3.52
N ASN A 225 9.89 20.78 -4.48
CA ASN A 225 10.55 22.07 -4.22
C ASN A 225 9.77 22.92 -3.20
N ARG A 226 8.43 22.84 -3.20
CA ARG A 226 7.58 23.50 -2.20
C ARG A 226 7.60 22.80 -0.84
N PHE A 227 7.64 21.46 -0.83
CA PHE A 227 7.63 20.67 0.40
C PHE A 227 8.97 20.74 1.13
N ARG A 228 10.08 20.77 0.41
CA ARG A 228 11.44 20.73 0.98
C ARG A 228 11.70 21.78 2.08
N PRO A 229 11.34 23.07 1.93
CA PRO A 229 11.51 24.05 2.99
C PRO A 229 10.74 23.68 4.27
N GLN A 230 9.51 23.19 4.15
CA GLN A 230 8.70 22.74 5.30
C GLN A 230 9.33 21.54 6.00
N LEU A 231 9.82 20.57 5.23
CA LEU A 231 10.54 19.41 5.76
C LEU A 231 11.78 19.85 6.55
N LEU A 232 12.53 20.83 6.05
CA LEU A 232 13.74 21.32 6.70
C LEU A 232 13.44 22.16 7.96
N ALA A 233 12.33 22.89 7.97
CA ALA A 233 11.90 23.68 9.13
C ALA A 233 11.36 22.83 10.28
N GLU A 234 10.64 21.74 9.97
CA GLU A 234 9.95 20.91 10.97
C GLU A 234 10.43 19.46 11.00
N LYS A 235 11.74 19.20 10.87
CA LYS A 235 12.32 17.84 10.81
C LYS A 235 11.83 16.93 11.94
N GLY A 236 11.80 17.44 13.18
CA GLY A 236 11.38 16.66 14.35
C GLY A 236 9.91 16.22 14.27
N SER A 237 9.01 17.13 13.90
CA SER A 237 7.59 16.81 13.74
C SER A 237 7.34 15.84 12.58
N MET A 238 8.04 16.01 11.46
CA MET A 238 7.95 15.12 10.31
C MET A 238 8.47 13.71 10.61
N THR A 239 9.61 13.60 11.31
CA THR A 239 10.14 12.32 11.77
C THR A 239 9.18 11.65 12.74
N GLY A 240 8.63 12.42 13.69
CA GLY A 240 7.60 11.93 14.61
C GLY A 240 6.36 11.41 13.89
N TYR A 241 5.91 12.10 12.85
CA TYR A 241 4.80 11.66 11.99
C TYR A 241 5.11 10.31 11.32
N ILE A 242 6.28 10.18 10.68
CA ILE A 242 6.68 8.94 9.99
C ILE A 242 6.75 7.79 10.98
N LEU A 243 7.43 7.97 12.11
CA LEU A 243 7.57 6.94 13.15
C LEU A 243 6.21 6.51 13.70
N LEU A 244 5.36 7.48 14.07
CA LEU A 244 4.03 7.18 14.60
C LEU A 244 3.15 6.48 13.57
N LYS A 245 3.21 6.90 12.30
CA LYS A 245 2.48 6.23 11.22
C LYS A 245 2.93 4.78 11.03
N VAL A 246 4.24 4.51 11.14
CA VAL A 246 4.78 3.13 11.10
C VAL A 246 4.24 2.30 12.26
N VAL A 247 4.31 2.82 13.49
CA VAL A 247 3.81 2.13 14.69
C VAL A 247 2.31 1.85 14.58
N LEU A 248 1.51 2.86 14.18
CA LEU A 248 0.07 2.69 13.97
C LEU A 248 -0.22 1.65 12.89
N ASN A 249 0.56 1.67 11.80
CA ASN A 249 0.40 0.71 10.72
C ASN A 249 0.68 -0.73 11.18
N ILE A 250 1.75 -0.94 11.96
CA ILE A 250 2.07 -2.25 12.55
C ILE A 250 0.93 -2.69 13.49
N ALA A 251 0.46 -1.81 14.38
CA ALA A 251 -0.63 -2.12 15.30
C ALA A 251 -1.93 -2.50 14.59
N VAL A 252 -2.33 -1.72 13.58
CA VAL A 252 -3.52 -1.98 12.77
C VAL A 252 -3.34 -3.26 11.95
N SER A 253 -2.15 -3.49 11.38
CA SER A 253 -1.87 -4.71 10.59
C SER A 253 -1.95 -5.97 11.46
N ILE A 254 -1.45 -5.93 12.70
CA ILE A 254 -1.58 -7.04 13.65
C ILE A 254 -3.05 -7.27 14.00
N ALA A 255 -3.79 -6.22 14.34
CA ALA A 255 -5.21 -6.33 14.69
C ALA A 255 -6.03 -6.91 13.54
N LEU A 256 -5.88 -6.36 12.32
CA LEU A 256 -6.57 -6.87 11.13
C LEU A 256 -6.09 -8.26 10.72
N GLY A 257 -4.81 -8.57 10.92
CA GLY A 257 -4.24 -9.89 10.70
C GLY A 257 -4.87 -10.96 11.58
N ILE A 258 -5.09 -10.65 12.87
CA ILE A 258 -5.79 -11.56 13.81
C ILE A 258 -7.24 -11.77 13.34
N VAL A 259 -7.96 -10.70 12.98
CA VAL A 259 -9.33 -10.82 12.48
C VAL A 259 -9.38 -11.65 11.18
N ALA A 260 -8.47 -11.39 10.24
CA ALA A 260 -8.37 -12.15 9.01
C ALA A 260 -8.01 -13.62 9.24
N PHE A 261 -7.15 -13.91 10.22
CA PHE A 261 -6.79 -15.26 10.61
C PHE A 261 -7.98 -16.01 11.21
N ILE A 262 -8.73 -15.39 12.12
CA ILE A 262 -9.96 -15.98 12.66
C ILE A 262 -10.95 -16.27 11.53
N TRP A 263 -11.11 -15.31 10.60
CA TRP A 263 -12.01 -15.47 9.46
C TRP A 263 -11.60 -16.63 8.53
N ILE A 264 -10.29 -16.80 8.27
CA ILE A 264 -9.82 -17.91 7.46
C ILE A 264 -10.08 -19.27 8.14
N LEU A 265 -9.93 -19.35 9.47
CA LEU A 265 -10.26 -20.56 10.23
C LEU A 265 -11.75 -20.90 10.14
N VAL A 266 -12.63 -19.90 10.23
CA VAL A 266 -14.10 -20.08 10.10
C VAL A 266 -14.48 -20.63 8.72
N LEU A 267 -13.72 -20.31 7.67
CA LEU A 267 -13.96 -20.81 6.31
C LEU A 267 -13.29 -22.16 6.06
N ILE A 268 -12.03 -22.32 6.47
CA ILE A 268 -11.22 -23.52 6.16
C ILE A 268 -11.67 -24.72 6.96
N VAL A 269 -12.00 -24.59 8.25
CA VAL A 269 -12.35 -25.74 9.08
C VAL A 269 -13.59 -26.47 8.56
N PRO A 270 -14.73 -25.81 8.26
CA PRO A 270 -15.87 -26.48 7.62
C PRO A 270 -15.53 -27.05 6.24
N ALA A 271 -14.72 -26.33 5.45
CA ALA A 271 -14.34 -26.79 4.12
C ALA A 271 -13.52 -28.11 4.17
N ILE A 272 -12.60 -28.25 5.14
CA ILE A 272 -11.83 -29.48 5.35
C ILE A 272 -12.76 -30.63 5.79
N ILE A 273 -13.69 -30.37 6.70
CA ILE A 273 -14.65 -31.38 7.19
C ILE A 273 -15.51 -31.89 6.02
N VAL A 274 -16.11 -30.97 5.25
CA VAL A 274 -16.93 -31.33 4.08
C VAL A 274 -16.09 -32.07 3.04
N GLY A 275 -14.87 -31.56 2.76
CA GLY A 275 -13.93 -32.21 1.84
C GLY A 275 -13.57 -33.63 2.27
N ALA A 276 -13.27 -33.84 3.54
CA ALA A 276 -12.96 -35.13 4.09
C ALA A 276 -14.16 -36.14 3.98
N ILE A 277 -15.37 -35.67 4.25
CA ILE A 277 -16.60 -36.46 4.10
C ILE A 277 -16.78 -36.84 2.62
N LEU A 278 -16.63 -35.91 1.68
CA LEU A 278 -16.78 -36.19 0.25
C LEU A 278 -15.71 -37.17 -0.27
N VAL A 279 -14.47 -37.02 0.17
CA VAL A 279 -13.39 -37.96 -0.18
C VAL A 279 -13.64 -39.33 0.44
N ALA A 280 -14.08 -39.40 1.70
CA ALA A 280 -14.41 -40.70 2.35
C ALA A 280 -15.60 -41.38 1.67
N SER A 281 -16.62 -40.65 1.27
CA SER A 281 -17.79 -41.17 0.56
C SER A 281 -17.47 -41.67 -0.86
N SER A 282 -16.40 -41.13 -1.47
CA SER A 282 -15.90 -41.56 -2.78
C SER A 282 -14.89 -42.71 -2.72
N ALA A 283 -14.56 -43.19 -1.52
CA ALA A 283 -13.69 -44.37 -1.34
C ALA A 283 -14.33 -45.59 -1.97
N GLY A 284 -13.67 -46.18 -2.99
CA GLY A 284 -14.20 -47.29 -3.81
C GLY A 284 -14.82 -46.89 -5.15
N THR A 285 -14.98 -45.60 -5.45
CA THR A 285 -15.36 -45.12 -6.77
C THR A 285 -14.12 -44.91 -7.64
N HIS A 286 -14.14 -45.42 -8.88
CA HIS A 286 -13.04 -45.28 -9.83
C HIS A 286 -13.52 -44.53 -11.08
N GLY A 287 -12.60 -43.80 -11.75
CA GLY A 287 -12.88 -43.17 -13.02
C GLY A 287 -13.64 -41.83 -12.92
N PRO A 288 -14.73 -41.61 -13.71
CA PRO A 288 -15.38 -40.31 -13.85
C PRO A 288 -15.94 -39.71 -12.56
N ALA A 289 -16.34 -40.55 -11.59
CA ALA A 289 -16.88 -40.08 -10.31
C ALA A 289 -15.84 -39.37 -9.44
N LEU A 290 -14.59 -39.83 -9.43
CA LEU A 290 -13.48 -39.17 -8.73
C LEU A 290 -13.18 -37.79 -9.33
N VAL A 291 -13.23 -37.69 -10.66
CA VAL A 291 -13.07 -36.40 -11.36
C VAL A 291 -14.21 -35.45 -10.98
N GLY A 292 -15.44 -35.94 -10.91
CA GLY A 292 -16.59 -35.16 -10.45
C GLY A 292 -16.41 -34.57 -9.04
N VAL A 293 -15.98 -35.39 -8.09
CA VAL A 293 -15.70 -34.95 -6.71
C VAL A 293 -14.56 -33.91 -6.69
N ALA A 294 -13.48 -34.10 -7.43
CA ALA A 294 -12.37 -33.17 -7.52
C ALA A 294 -12.79 -31.81 -8.10
N VAL A 295 -13.63 -31.80 -9.13
CA VAL A 295 -14.19 -30.58 -9.73
C VAL A 295 -15.09 -29.85 -8.72
N VAL A 296 -15.98 -30.54 -8.03
CA VAL A 296 -16.86 -29.93 -7.02
C VAL A 296 -16.02 -29.29 -5.89
N LEU A 297 -15.04 -30.03 -5.36
CA LEU A 297 -14.13 -29.50 -4.33
C LEU A 297 -13.32 -28.31 -4.81
N GLY A 298 -12.86 -28.34 -6.08
CA GLY A 298 -12.17 -27.22 -6.71
C GLY A 298 -13.06 -25.96 -6.82
N CYS A 299 -14.30 -26.13 -7.28
CA CYS A 299 -15.27 -25.03 -7.37
C CYS A 299 -15.63 -24.43 -6.01
N VAL A 300 -15.87 -25.28 -5.00
CA VAL A 300 -16.16 -24.84 -3.62
C VAL A 300 -14.93 -24.12 -3.03
N GLY A 301 -13.74 -24.70 -3.17
CA GLY A 301 -12.50 -24.09 -2.71
C GLY A 301 -12.25 -22.72 -3.35
N PHE A 302 -12.48 -22.60 -4.66
CA PHE A 302 -12.37 -21.33 -5.39
C PHE A 302 -13.39 -20.30 -4.90
N ALA A 303 -14.65 -20.69 -4.70
CA ALA A 303 -15.70 -19.80 -4.17
C ALA A 303 -15.37 -19.31 -2.76
N LEU A 304 -14.86 -20.18 -1.88
CA LEU A 304 -14.41 -19.80 -0.54
C LEU A 304 -13.21 -18.84 -0.57
N LEU A 305 -12.27 -19.06 -1.47
CA LEU A 305 -11.12 -18.17 -1.67
C LEU A 305 -11.56 -16.77 -2.13
N VAL A 306 -12.49 -16.71 -3.10
CA VAL A 306 -13.09 -15.42 -3.56
C VAL A 306 -13.81 -14.72 -2.42
N LEU A 307 -14.61 -15.46 -1.64
CA LEU A 307 -15.31 -14.90 -0.48
C LEU A 307 -14.33 -14.38 0.57
N TRP A 308 -13.27 -15.15 0.88
CA TRP A 308 -12.23 -14.73 1.80
C TRP A 308 -11.54 -13.45 1.33
N PHE A 309 -11.15 -13.40 0.06
CA PHE A 309 -10.51 -12.20 -0.52
C PHE A 309 -11.42 -10.98 -0.45
N PHE A 310 -12.71 -11.15 -0.76
CA PHE A 310 -13.69 -10.07 -0.70
C PHE A 310 -13.86 -9.50 0.71
N VAL A 311 -14.02 -10.38 1.72
CA VAL A 311 -14.13 -9.96 3.12
C VAL A 311 -12.82 -9.32 3.60
N PHE A 312 -11.67 -9.89 3.21
CA PHE A 312 -10.36 -9.31 3.52
C PHE A 312 -10.23 -7.89 2.97
N MET A 313 -10.64 -7.65 1.72
CA MET A 313 -10.66 -6.29 1.15
C MET A 313 -11.52 -5.32 1.98
N LEU A 314 -12.71 -5.75 2.39
CA LEU A 314 -13.62 -4.92 3.19
C LEU A 314 -13.04 -4.59 4.57
N LEU A 315 -12.37 -5.54 5.22
CA LEU A 315 -11.72 -5.31 6.52
C LEU A 315 -10.64 -4.22 6.48
N TRP A 316 -10.01 -4.00 5.33
CA TRP A 316 -8.99 -2.97 5.18
C TRP A 316 -9.54 -1.57 4.88
N VAL A 317 -10.82 -1.43 4.52
CA VAL A 317 -11.43 -0.12 4.20
C VAL A 317 -11.32 0.87 5.36
N PRO A 318 -11.66 0.54 6.61
CA PRO A 318 -11.52 1.45 7.73
C PRO A 318 -10.07 1.91 7.94
N ALA A 319 -9.10 1.00 7.80
CA ALA A 319 -7.68 1.33 7.91
C ALA A 319 -7.24 2.30 6.81
N ALA A 320 -7.62 2.03 5.56
CA ALA A 320 -7.28 2.89 4.42
C ALA A 320 -7.84 4.31 4.58
N VAL A 321 -9.10 4.44 4.98
CA VAL A 321 -9.74 5.74 5.23
C VAL A 321 -9.11 6.44 6.43
N PHE A 322 -8.79 5.72 7.50
CA PHE A 322 -8.11 6.27 8.67
C PHE A 322 -6.73 6.81 8.33
N PHE A 323 -5.86 6.01 7.68
CA PHE A 323 -4.49 6.44 7.35
C PHE A 323 -4.46 7.59 6.33
N GLN A 324 -5.41 7.60 5.38
CA GLN A 324 -5.56 8.72 4.47
C GLN A 324 -6.04 9.97 5.22
N SER A 325 -7.01 9.87 6.11
CA SER A 325 -7.48 10.98 6.95
C SER A 325 -6.38 11.50 7.88
N TYR A 326 -5.57 10.60 8.46
CA TYR A 326 -4.43 10.93 9.29
C TYR A 326 -3.41 11.78 8.54
N ALA A 327 -3.04 11.38 7.31
CA ALA A 327 -2.17 12.17 6.46
C ALA A 327 -2.77 13.54 6.09
N LEU A 328 -4.06 13.57 5.76
CA LEU A 328 -4.77 14.80 5.38
C LEU A 328 -4.83 15.82 6.53
N TYR A 329 -5.17 15.41 7.73
CA TYR A 329 -5.23 16.32 8.89
C TYR A 329 -3.84 16.82 9.31
N TYR A 330 -2.85 15.94 9.29
CA TYR A 330 -1.48 16.32 9.61
C TYR A 330 -0.95 17.35 8.61
N PHE A 331 -1.05 17.08 7.32
CA PHE A 331 -0.56 17.97 6.28
C PHE A 331 -1.46 19.20 6.10
N GLY A 332 -2.78 19.04 6.24
CA GLY A 332 -3.74 20.13 6.13
C GLY A 332 -3.56 21.24 7.16
N SER A 333 -3.07 20.90 8.38
CA SER A 333 -2.74 21.92 9.38
C SER A 333 -1.53 22.80 9.00
N ARG A 334 -0.78 22.42 7.94
CA ARG A 334 0.44 23.09 7.44
C ARG A 334 0.30 23.63 6.03
N TYR A 335 -0.72 23.21 5.30
CA TYR A 335 -0.92 23.55 3.89
C TYR A 335 -2.26 24.25 3.68
N PRO A 336 -2.28 25.57 3.42
CA PRO A 336 -3.52 26.39 3.40
C PRO A 336 -4.56 25.92 2.39
N ALA A 337 -4.14 25.50 1.19
CA ALA A 337 -5.07 25.01 0.17
C ALA A 337 -5.84 23.75 0.61
N LEU A 338 -5.20 22.86 1.38
CA LEU A 338 -5.83 21.69 1.95
C LEU A 338 -6.64 22.03 3.22
N ALA A 339 -6.14 22.98 4.02
CA ALA A 339 -6.87 23.50 5.18
C ALA A 339 -8.25 24.03 4.81
N ALA A 340 -8.34 24.79 3.72
CA ALA A 340 -9.59 25.34 3.20
C ALA A 340 -10.65 24.27 2.89
N LEU A 341 -10.23 23.08 2.46
CA LEU A 341 -11.12 21.95 2.16
C LEU A 341 -11.51 21.16 3.41
N LEU A 342 -10.63 21.11 4.40
CA LEU A 342 -10.87 20.33 5.64
C LEU A 342 -11.69 21.13 6.66
N TRP A 343 -11.52 22.46 6.69
CA TRP A 343 -12.16 23.40 7.63
C TRP A 343 -12.81 24.59 6.91
N PRO A 344 -13.86 24.38 6.09
CA PRO A 344 -14.49 25.44 5.30
C PRO A 344 -15.06 26.59 6.17
N ASP A 345 -15.58 26.27 7.36
CA ASP A 345 -16.22 27.23 8.26
C ASP A 345 -15.25 28.27 8.87
N SER A 346 -13.96 27.98 8.87
CA SER A 346 -12.94 28.89 9.43
C SER A 346 -12.64 30.09 8.54
N GLN A 347 -12.98 30.02 7.26
CA GLN A 347 -12.77 31.11 6.30
C GLN A 347 -13.98 32.06 6.20
N SER A 348 -15.14 31.63 6.67
CA SER A 348 -16.37 32.44 6.70
C SER A 348 -16.51 33.30 7.95
N ALA A 349 -15.62 33.18 8.94
CA ALA A 349 -15.56 34.15 10.03
C ALA A 349 -15.12 35.50 9.49
N PRO A 350 -15.94 36.57 9.61
CA PRO A 350 -15.50 37.90 9.22
C PRO A 350 -14.21 38.23 10.01
N PRO A 351 -13.26 38.95 9.39
CA PRO A 351 -12.08 39.39 10.12
C PRO A 351 -12.58 40.07 11.39
N LEU A 352 -12.08 39.56 12.54
CA LEU A 352 -12.32 40.23 13.81
C LEU A 352 -11.89 41.67 13.58
N THR A 353 -12.88 42.55 13.42
CA THR A 353 -12.66 43.97 13.43
C THR A 353 -11.91 44.21 14.74
N GLN A 354 -10.63 44.48 14.67
CA GLN A 354 -9.92 45.06 15.79
C GLN A 354 -10.77 46.26 16.19
N SER A 355 -11.53 46.15 17.26
CA SER A 355 -12.09 47.29 17.94
C SER A 355 -10.89 48.14 18.28
N GLY A 356 -10.61 49.10 17.41
CA GLY A 356 -9.68 50.15 17.73
C GLY A 356 -10.10 50.76 19.06
N PRO A 357 -9.16 51.26 19.86
CA PRO A 357 -9.49 51.92 21.10
C PRO A 357 -10.55 53.02 20.82
N ASP A 358 -11.64 52.97 21.60
CA ASP A 358 -12.71 53.96 21.55
C ASP A 358 -12.13 55.38 21.50
N LEU A 359 -12.20 55.99 20.32
CA LEU A 359 -11.87 57.40 20.20
C LEU A 359 -12.91 58.18 21.01
N PRO A 360 -12.47 59.07 21.92
CA PRO A 360 -13.39 59.89 22.68
C PRO A 360 -14.25 60.75 21.76
N PRO A 361 -15.50 61.02 22.11
CA PRO A 361 -16.43 61.77 21.27
C PRO A 361 -15.90 63.17 21.02
N ILE A 362 -15.88 63.58 19.73
CA ILE A 362 -15.52 64.93 19.28
C ILE A 362 -16.50 65.91 19.87
N PRO A 363 -16.08 66.97 20.62
CA PRO A 363 -16.97 67.96 21.15
C PRO A 363 -17.64 68.77 20.00
N THR A 364 -18.99 68.82 20.01
CA THR A 364 -19.75 69.68 19.11
C THR A 364 -19.46 71.14 19.38
N PRO A 365 -19.16 71.98 18.38
CA PRO A 365 -19.02 73.42 18.58
C PRO A 365 -20.34 74.06 18.93
N ALA A 366 -20.35 74.99 19.92
CA ALA A 366 -21.46 75.77 20.38
C ALA A 366 -21.85 76.87 19.37
#